data_3bc6613490fb1ad8af3841bca9fa5fb4
#
_entry.id   3bc6613490fb1ad8af3841bca9fa5fb4
#
_cell.length_a   1.000
_cell.length_b   1.000
_cell.length_c   1.000
_cell.angle_alpha   90.00
_cell.angle_beta   90.00
_cell.angle_gamma   90.00
#
_symmetry.space_group_name_H-M   'P 1'
#
loop_
_entity.id
_entity.type
_entity.pdbx_description
1 polymer ?
#
loop_
_entity_poly.entity_id
_entity_poly.type
_entity_poly.pdbx_seq_one_letter_code
_entity_poly.pdbx_strand_id
1 'polypeptide(L)'
;MTSMDTLRTALFALRGNWMRSALTSLGVIIGIAAVIVMVSVGQGTQAEIDKMVSGLGSQRLDISPGAGRGGGGARMSSSSFFTLNEGDVEAIRTDIPEVQYVAGALRGNTQVVYAENNASTSWQGVQPDFFDINGWTIVNGEGFQAQDYTSADKSVIIGETVRRTLFGDETGIGQTIRLGRVPFTVVGTLNSKGQGGFGQDQDDVVMVPLQTARRRLMGAMGLPAGAVMQIALTVADAKDLSYAQGEVEALLRQRHKIAPGDEDDFNVRNISEIVATRTATTNLMSKLLGAVATICLIIGGIGIMNIMLVSV
;
A
#
# COMPACT_ATOMS: atom_id res chain seq x y z
N MET A 1 48.66 -0.10 -42.46
CA MET A 1 47.41 0.70 -42.32
C MET A 1 47.29 1.04 -40.86
N THR A 2 47.39 2.31 -40.55
CA THR A 2 47.24 2.77 -39.15
C THR A 2 45.74 2.75 -38.78
N SER A 3 45.44 2.52 -37.52
CA SER A 3 44.06 2.51 -36.99
C SER A 3 43.26 3.79 -37.35
N MET A 4 43.97 4.87 -37.62
CA MET A 4 43.43 6.16 -38.03
C MET A 4 42.91 6.15 -39.48
N ASP A 5 43.59 5.42 -40.39
CA ASP A 5 43.17 5.30 -41.79
C ASP A 5 41.91 4.45 -41.91
N THR A 6 41.79 3.39 -41.11
CA THR A 6 40.58 2.55 -41.04
C THR A 6 39.38 3.35 -40.53
N LEU A 7 39.57 4.19 -39.56
CA LEU A 7 38.51 5.05 -38.98
C LEU A 7 38.04 6.12 -39.98
N ARG A 8 38.98 6.73 -40.75
CA ARG A 8 38.65 7.69 -41.79
C ARG A 8 37.87 7.06 -42.94
N THR A 9 38.28 5.87 -43.37
CA THR A 9 37.60 5.14 -44.46
C THR A 9 36.20 4.73 -44.04
N ALA A 10 36.01 4.26 -42.78
CA ALA A 10 34.70 3.92 -42.22
C ALA A 10 33.77 5.14 -42.14
N LEU A 11 34.27 6.29 -41.69
CA LEU A 11 33.49 7.54 -41.62
C LEU A 11 33.09 8.04 -43.03
N PHE A 12 33.95 7.86 -44.05
CA PHE A 12 33.65 8.24 -45.41
C PHE A 12 32.59 7.33 -46.05
N ALA A 13 32.65 6.02 -45.79
CA ALA A 13 31.62 5.05 -46.21
C ALA A 13 30.25 5.32 -45.58
N LEU A 14 30.22 5.69 -44.32
CA LEU A 14 29.00 6.10 -43.63
C LEU A 14 28.38 7.37 -44.23
N ARG A 15 29.17 8.32 -44.66
CA ARG A 15 28.72 9.57 -45.26
C ARG A 15 28.10 9.38 -46.65
N GLY A 16 28.57 8.39 -47.43
CA GLY A 16 28.02 8.07 -48.77
C GLY A 16 26.59 7.52 -48.75
N ASN A 17 26.16 6.89 -47.64
CA ASN A 17 24.83 6.30 -47.46
C ASN A 17 24.21 6.70 -46.11
N TRP A 18 24.30 7.98 -45.74
CA TRP A 18 23.97 8.49 -44.42
C TRP A 18 22.52 8.13 -43.95
N MET A 19 21.56 8.15 -44.88
CA MET A 19 20.15 7.86 -44.58
C MET A 19 19.95 6.38 -44.20
N ARG A 20 20.68 5.45 -44.87
CA ARG A 20 20.61 4.01 -44.54
C ARG A 20 21.31 3.73 -43.20
N SER A 21 22.48 4.33 -43.01
CA SER A 21 23.24 4.20 -41.77
C SER A 21 22.47 4.79 -40.55
N ALA A 22 21.81 5.92 -40.76
CA ALA A 22 20.96 6.53 -39.74
C ALA A 22 19.72 5.64 -39.39
N LEU A 23 19.07 5.05 -40.40
CA LEU A 23 17.91 4.19 -40.20
C LEU A 23 18.28 2.89 -39.46
N THR A 24 19.40 2.29 -39.78
CA THR A 24 19.86 1.05 -39.13
C THR A 24 20.38 1.31 -37.74
N SER A 25 21.13 2.39 -37.49
CA SER A 25 21.55 2.78 -36.14
C SER A 25 20.37 3.15 -35.27
N LEU A 26 19.35 3.81 -35.82
CA LEU A 26 18.11 4.14 -35.09
C LEU A 26 17.38 2.87 -34.61
N GLY A 27 17.30 1.84 -35.45
CA GLY A 27 16.71 0.55 -35.06
C GLY A 27 17.42 -0.11 -33.86
N VAL A 28 18.76 -0.11 -33.88
CA VAL A 28 19.57 -0.64 -32.79
C VAL A 28 19.44 0.21 -31.53
N ILE A 29 19.46 1.55 -31.67
CA ILE A 29 19.30 2.47 -30.54
C ILE A 29 17.93 2.25 -29.86
N ILE A 30 16.85 2.17 -30.64
CA ILE A 30 15.50 1.92 -30.11
C ILE A 30 15.45 0.55 -29.43
N GLY A 31 16.03 -0.49 -30.01
CA GLY A 31 16.09 -1.82 -29.41
C GLY A 31 16.81 -1.83 -28.08
N ILE A 32 17.99 -1.22 -27.99
CA ILE A 32 18.75 -1.12 -26.74
C ILE A 32 18.00 -0.24 -25.68
N ALA A 33 17.47 0.91 -26.12
CA ALA A 33 16.70 1.78 -25.23
C ALA A 33 15.47 1.05 -24.64
N ALA A 34 14.75 0.28 -25.45
CA ALA A 34 13.64 -0.53 -25.00
C ALA A 34 14.05 -1.58 -23.94
N VAL A 35 15.20 -2.24 -24.12
CA VAL A 35 15.74 -3.19 -23.13
C VAL A 35 16.10 -2.49 -21.82
N ILE A 36 16.77 -1.35 -21.89
CA ILE A 36 17.14 -0.57 -20.69
C ILE A 36 15.88 -0.15 -19.91
N VAL A 37 14.89 0.41 -20.61
CA VAL A 37 13.61 0.81 -19.99
C VAL A 37 12.92 -0.40 -19.36
N MET A 38 12.87 -1.54 -20.04
CA MET A 38 12.27 -2.77 -19.52
C MET A 38 12.93 -3.23 -18.23
N VAL A 39 14.27 -3.30 -18.20
CA VAL A 39 15.02 -3.73 -17.01
C VAL A 39 14.82 -2.74 -15.87
N SER A 40 14.87 -1.44 -16.14
CA SER A 40 14.69 -0.40 -15.13
C SER A 40 13.28 -0.41 -14.52
N VAL A 41 12.26 -0.54 -15.35
CA VAL A 41 10.85 -0.64 -14.88
C VAL A 41 10.64 -1.94 -14.10
N GLY A 42 11.18 -3.07 -14.60
CA GLY A 42 11.06 -4.36 -13.90
C GLY A 42 11.71 -4.34 -12.51
N GLN A 43 12.93 -3.82 -12.40
CA GLN A 43 13.62 -3.68 -11.11
C GLN A 43 12.94 -2.70 -10.17
N GLY A 44 12.47 -1.56 -10.69
CA GLY A 44 11.72 -0.57 -9.92
C GLY A 44 10.43 -1.15 -9.32
N THR A 45 9.65 -1.87 -10.14
CA THR A 45 8.41 -2.52 -9.69
C THR A 45 8.71 -3.62 -8.67
N GLN A 46 9.77 -4.42 -8.87
CA GLN A 46 10.14 -5.47 -7.92
C GLN A 46 10.52 -4.88 -6.56
N ALA A 47 11.32 -3.81 -6.53
CA ALA A 47 11.68 -3.13 -5.28
C ALA A 47 10.45 -2.53 -4.57
N GLU A 48 9.45 -2.06 -5.31
CA GLU A 48 8.20 -1.55 -4.75
C GLU A 48 7.34 -2.67 -4.15
N ILE A 49 7.26 -3.81 -4.84
CA ILE A 49 6.59 -5.02 -4.34
C ILE A 49 7.27 -5.54 -3.07
N ASP A 50 8.59 -5.61 -3.05
CA ASP A 50 9.35 -6.08 -1.89
C ASP A 50 9.13 -5.17 -0.67
N LYS A 51 9.02 -3.85 -0.88
CA LYS A 51 8.64 -2.90 0.17
C LYS A 51 7.21 -3.11 0.67
N MET A 52 6.25 -3.38 -0.22
CA MET A 52 4.87 -3.67 0.18
C MET A 52 4.79 -4.93 1.03
N VAL A 53 5.43 -6.01 0.58
CA VAL A 53 5.41 -7.30 1.28
C VAL A 53 6.11 -7.20 2.64
N SER A 54 7.27 -6.53 2.70
CA SER A 54 8.00 -6.35 3.97
C SER A 54 7.30 -5.40 4.94
N GLY A 55 6.55 -4.42 4.43
CA GLY A 55 5.85 -3.44 5.26
C GLY A 55 4.48 -3.87 5.77
N LEU A 56 3.77 -4.74 5.04
CA LEU A 56 2.39 -5.14 5.35
C LEU A 56 2.26 -6.61 5.76
N GLY A 57 3.31 -7.44 5.54
CA GLY A 57 3.24 -8.90 5.69
C GLY A 57 2.49 -9.58 4.52
N SER A 58 2.97 -10.76 4.12
CA SER A 58 2.34 -11.58 3.07
C SER A 58 1.12 -12.39 3.54
N GLN A 59 0.79 -12.32 4.82
CA GLN A 59 -0.21 -13.14 5.50
C GLN A 59 -1.41 -12.32 5.97
N ARG A 60 -1.69 -11.20 5.31
CA ARG A 60 -2.67 -10.22 5.76
C ARG A 60 -3.93 -10.22 4.90
N LEU A 61 -5.08 -10.18 5.58
CA LEU A 61 -6.38 -9.86 5.00
C LEU A 61 -6.87 -8.52 5.55
N ASP A 62 -7.39 -7.69 4.67
CA ASP A 62 -8.06 -6.44 5.01
C ASP A 62 -9.54 -6.54 4.65
N ILE A 63 -10.41 -6.29 5.62
CA ILE A 63 -11.84 -6.28 5.46
C ILE A 63 -12.32 -4.84 5.56
N SER A 64 -13.06 -4.40 4.57
CA SER A 64 -13.64 -3.06 4.51
C SER A 64 -15.15 -3.15 4.23
N PRO A 65 -15.95 -2.15 4.62
CA PRO A 65 -17.34 -2.10 4.23
C PRO A 65 -17.47 -2.14 2.71
N GLY A 66 -18.37 -3.00 2.22
CA GLY A 66 -18.75 -3.08 0.82
C GLY A 66 -19.78 -2.00 0.48
N ALA A 67 -19.88 -1.65 -0.80
CA ALA A 67 -20.98 -0.84 -1.29
C ALA A 67 -22.18 -1.75 -1.53
N GLY A 68 -22.84 -2.22 -0.47
CA GLY A 68 -24.05 -3.02 -0.58
C GLY A 68 -25.08 -2.29 -1.44
N ARG A 69 -25.41 -2.81 -2.61
CA ARG A 69 -26.60 -2.43 -3.35
C ARG A 69 -27.78 -3.07 -2.63
N GLY A 70 -28.50 -2.28 -1.85
CA GLY A 70 -29.82 -2.71 -1.41
C GLY A 70 -30.66 -3.08 -2.64
N GLY A 71 -31.34 -4.22 -2.60
CA GLY A 71 -32.13 -4.80 -3.70
C GLY A 71 -33.23 -3.90 -4.26
N GLY A 72 -32.86 -2.80 -4.87
CA GLY A 72 -33.76 -1.78 -5.44
C GLY A 72 -33.04 -0.69 -6.23
N GLY A 73 -31.72 -0.79 -6.46
CA GLY A 73 -31.00 0.16 -7.33
C GLY A 73 -30.76 1.57 -6.76
N ALA A 74 -31.20 1.85 -5.54
CA ALA A 74 -30.94 3.10 -4.85
C ALA A 74 -29.57 3.01 -4.14
N ARG A 75 -28.67 3.96 -4.40
CA ARG A 75 -27.47 4.16 -3.58
C ARG A 75 -27.90 4.35 -2.13
N MET A 76 -27.56 3.38 -1.29
CA MET A 76 -27.89 3.47 0.13
C MET A 76 -27.21 4.70 0.77
N SER A 77 -27.95 5.34 1.65
CA SER A 77 -27.59 6.47 2.51
C SER A 77 -26.26 6.24 3.22
N SER A 78 -25.64 7.31 3.69
CA SER A 78 -24.37 7.35 4.43
C SER A 78 -24.25 6.40 5.64
N SER A 79 -25.33 5.75 6.08
CA SER A 79 -25.31 4.68 7.10
C SER A 79 -24.72 3.35 6.58
N SER A 80 -24.58 3.17 5.28
CA SER A 80 -24.03 1.96 4.63
C SER A 80 -22.51 1.83 4.75
N PHE A 81 -21.82 2.85 5.30
CA PHE A 81 -20.37 2.81 5.49
C PHE A 81 -19.93 2.08 6.77
N PHE A 82 -20.85 1.63 7.59
CA PHE A 82 -20.55 1.02 8.90
C PHE A 82 -21.25 -0.35 9.04
N THR A 83 -20.94 -1.25 8.12
CA THR A 83 -21.47 -2.62 8.20
C THR A 83 -20.70 -3.49 9.18
N LEU A 84 -19.44 -3.19 9.40
CA LEU A 84 -18.56 -3.93 10.29
C LEU A 84 -18.62 -3.41 11.74
N ASN A 85 -18.47 -4.31 12.69
CA ASN A 85 -18.50 -3.98 14.11
C ASN A 85 -17.46 -4.76 14.94
N GLU A 86 -17.22 -4.35 16.19
CA GLU A 86 -16.29 -5.03 17.11
C GLU A 86 -16.71 -6.48 17.41
N GLY A 87 -18.02 -6.79 17.33
CA GLY A 87 -18.48 -8.17 17.47
C GLY A 87 -18.00 -9.08 16.34
N ASP A 88 -17.80 -8.53 15.13
CA ASP A 88 -17.24 -9.28 14.00
C ASP A 88 -15.77 -9.55 14.22
N VAL A 89 -15.01 -8.58 14.78
CA VAL A 89 -13.61 -8.76 15.17
C VAL A 89 -13.49 -9.90 16.18
N GLU A 90 -14.34 -9.91 17.21
CA GLU A 90 -14.30 -10.93 18.25
C GLU A 90 -14.73 -12.30 17.73
N ALA A 91 -15.72 -12.37 16.85
CA ALA A 91 -16.13 -13.61 16.22
C ALA A 91 -15.00 -14.20 15.34
N ILE A 92 -14.32 -13.37 14.54
CA ILE A 92 -13.17 -13.81 13.75
C ILE A 92 -12.05 -14.35 14.66
N ARG A 93 -11.77 -13.68 15.78
CA ARG A 93 -10.78 -14.10 16.76
C ARG A 93 -11.09 -15.46 17.38
N THR A 94 -12.36 -15.71 17.66
CA THR A 94 -12.82 -16.90 18.42
C THR A 94 -13.05 -18.09 17.51
N ASP A 95 -13.65 -17.85 16.34
CA ASP A 95 -14.20 -18.92 15.49
C ASP A 95 -13.21 -19.39 14.42
N ILE A 96 -12.14 -18.61 14.12
CA ILE A 96 -11.16 -18.92 13.09
C ILE A 96 -9.77 -19.13 13.70
N PRO A 97 -9.37 -20.38 13.97
CA PRO A 97 -8.12 -20.70 14.68
C PRO A 97 -6.84 -20.32 13.92
N GLU A 98 -6.93 -20.21 12.58
CA GLU A 98 -5.81 -19.84 11.71
C GLU A 98 -5.42 -18.37 11.87
N VAL A 99 -6.31 -17.52 12.42
CA VAL A 99 -6.07 -16.10 12.63
C VAL A 99 -5.16 -15.91 13.85
N GLN A 100 -4.00 -15.33 13.63
CA GLN A 100 -3.03 -15.04 14.68
C GLN A 100 -3.35 -13.72 15.39
N TYR A 101 -3.61 -12.66 14.62
CA TYR A 101 -3.98 -11.33 15.12
C TYR A 101 -5.16 -10.80 14.34
N VAL A 102 -6.08 -10.12 15.01
CA VAL A 102 -7.20 -9.43 14.38
C VAL A 102 -7.52 -8.14 15.12
N ALA A 103 -7.69 -7.04 14.39
CA ALA A 103 -8.00 -5.74 14.97
C ALA A 103 -8.97 -4.94 14.09
N GLY A 104 -9.94 -4.33 14.75
CA GLY A 104 -10.78 -3.30 14.17
C GLY A 104 -10.13 -1.93 14.25
N ALA A 105 -10.36 -1.09 13.24
CA ALA A 105 -9.88 0.26 13.21
C ALA A 105 -10.93 1.26 12.73
N LEU A 106 -10.85 2.48 13.27
CA LEU A 106 -11.50 3.68 12.76
C LEU A 106 -10.42 4.60 12.18
N ARG A 107 -10.76 5.37 11.16
CA ARG A 107 -9.82 6.33 10.56
C ARG A 107 -10.52 7.61 10.15
N GLY A 108 -9.75 8.67 10.08
CA GLY A 108 -10.21 9.96 9.58
C GLY A 108 -9.05 10.92 9.46
N ASN A 109 -9.31 12.13 9.01
CA ASN A 109 -8.31 13.18 8.90
C ASN A 109 -8.64 14.29 9.88
N THR A 110 -7.61 14.89 10.45
CA THR A 110 -7.76 16.03 11.36
C THR A 110 -6.53 16.93 11.30
N GLN A 111 -6.70 18.14 11.75
CA GLN A 111 -5.58 19.02 12.00
C GLN A 111 -5.03 18.75 13.41
N VAL A 112 -3.73 18.56 13.50
CA VAL A 112 -2.98 18.44 14.75
C VAL A 112 -2.24 19.74 15.00
N VAL A 113 -2.32 20.25 16.24
CA VAL A 113 -1.72 21.53 16.61
C VAL A 113 -0.90 21.37 17.89
N TYR A 114 0.32 21.88 17.87
CA TYR A 114 1.19 22.03 19.02
C TYR A 114 1.85 23.40 18.99
N ALA A 115 1.61 24.21 20.01
CA ALA A 115 2.06 25.62 20.08
C ALA A 115 1.70 26.39 18.79
N GLU A 116 2.71 26.84 18.04
CA GLU A 116 2.53 27.55 16.77
C GLU A 116 2.54 26.62 15.54
N ASN A 117 2.95 25.35 15.74
CA ASN A 117 3.05 24.36 14.67
C ASN A 117 1.70 23.64 14.45
N ASN A 118 1.38 23.37 13.20
CA ASN A 118 0.21 22.57 12.84
C ASN A 118 0.51 21.66 11.65
N ALA A 119 -0.18 20.51 11.61
CA ALA A 119 -0.13 19.55 10.52
C ALA A 119 -1.54 19.04 10.23
N SER A 120 -1.86 18.82 8.95
CA SER A 120 -3.04 18.04 8.58
C SER A 120 -2.60 16.61 8.41
N THR A 121 -3.10 15.71 9.25
CA THR A 121 -2.66 14.31 9.28
C THR A 121 -3.85 13.35 9.38
N SER A 122 -3.61 12.09 9.08
CA SER A 122 -4.58 11.02 9.31
C SER A 122 -4.51 10.56 10.77
N TRP A 123 -5.69 10.33 11.36
CA TRP A 123 -5.75 9.64 12.65
C TRP A 123 -6.35 8.25 12.49
N GLN A 124 -5.88 7.32 13.33
CA GLN A 124 -6.37 5.97 13.40
C GLN A 124 -6.71 5.61 14.86
N GLY A 125 -7.96 5.18 15.05
CA GLY A 125 -8.40 4.59 16.32
C GLY A 125 -8.23 3.08 16.22
N VAL A 126 -7.38 2.50 17.07
CA VAL A 126 -6.87 1.13 16.89
C VAL A 126 -7.12 0.26 18.12
N GLN A 127 -7.26 -1.05 17.90
CA GLN A 127 -7.22 -2.09 18.91
C GLN A 127 -5.78 -2.59 19.13
N PRO A 128 -5.48 -3.34 20.22
CA PRO A 128 -4.13 -3.75 20.57
C PRO A 128 -3.36 -4.43 19.45
N ASP A 129 -3.92 -5.45 18.82
CA ASP A 129 -3.27 -6.26 17.78
C ASP A 129 -2.94 -5.48 16.50
N PHE A 130 -3.44 -4.24 16.38
CA PHE A 130 -3.22 -3.42 15.19
C PHE A 130 -1.75 -3.11 14.94
N PHE A 131 -0.97 -2.96 16.01
CA PHE A 131 0.47 -2.70 15.90
C PHE A 131 1.21 -3.91 15.33
N ASP A 132 0.89 -5.11 15.82
CA ASP A 132 1.50 -6.37 15.34
C ASP A 132 1.12 -6.66 13.89
N ILE A 133 -0.17 -6.52 13.54
CA ILE A 133 -0.68 -6.72 12.17
C ILE A 133 0.02 -5.82 11.17
N ASN A 134 0.29 -4.57 11.56
CA ASN A 134 0.93 -3.59 10.68
C ASN A 134 2.45 -3.55 10.84
N GLY A 135 3.06 -4.30 11.76
CA GLY A 135 4.49 -4.25 12.05
C GLY A 135 4.95 -2.86 12.52
N TRP A 136 4.12 -2.18 13.30
CA TRP A 136 4.48 -0.94 13.97
C TRP A 136 5.19 -1.24 15.28
N THR A 137 6.31 -0.59 15.52
CA THR A 137 7.03 -0.65 16.79
C THR A 137 7.14 0.75 17.38
N ILE A 138 7.15 0.81 18.70
CA ILE A 138 7.34 2.06 19.43
C ILE A 138 8.82 2.26 19.65
N VAL A 139 9.37 3.39 19.19
CA VAL A 139 10.79 3.71 19.27
C VAL A 139 11.11 4.50 20.53
N ASN A 140 10.24 5.45 20.86
CA ASN A 140 10.41 6.25 22.07
C ASN A 140 9.10 6.27 22.85
N GLY A 141 9.17 6.29 24.18
CA GLY A 141 8.00 6.28 25.06
C GLY A 141 7.43 4.90 25.29
N GLU A 142 6.13 4.83 25.51
CA GLU A 142 5.39 3.62 25.85
C GLU A 142 4.22 3.40 24.90
N GLY A 143 3.79 2.12 24.75
CA GLY A 143 2.58 1.75 24.07
C GLY A 143 1.34 2.06 24.89
N PHE A 144 0.19 1.94 24.23
CA PHE A 144 -1.08 2.00 24.97
C PHE A 144 -1.18 0.83 25.95
N GLN A 145 -1.59 1.15 27.16
CA GLN A 145 -1.85 0.14 28.17
C GLN A 145 -3.29 -0.39 28.04
N ALA A 146 -3.57 -1.54 28.64
CA ALA A 146 -4.91 -2.15 28.60
C ALA A 146 -6.01 -1.19 29.08
N GLN A 147 -5.67 -0.32 30.04
CA GLN A 147 -6.58 0.69 30.56
C GLN A 147 -6.94 1.75 29.53
N ASP A 148 -5.99 2.17 28.66
CA ASP A 148 -6.24 3.17 27.61
C ASP A 148 -7.33 2.73 26.62
N TYR A 149 -7.40 1.42 26.34
CA TYR A 149 -8.41 0.87 25.43
C TYR A 149 -9.81 0.82 26.05
N THR A 150 -9.93 0.80 27.35
CA THR A 150 -11.21 0.69 28.06
C THR A 150 -11.74 2.03 28.58
N SER A 151 -10.87 2.88 29.13
CA SER A 151 -11.23 4.16 29.76
C SER A 151 -11.48 5.29 28.77
N ALA A 152 -11.10 5.13 27.50
CA ALA A 152 -11.08 6.19 26.47
C ALA A 152 -10.19 7.36 26.90
N ASP A 153 -9.00 7.04 27.41
CA ASP A 153 -7.98 8.00 27.79
C ASP A 153 -7.47 8.78 26.60
N LYS A 154 -6.99 9.98 26.85
CA LYS A 154 -6.53 10.91 25.81
C LYS A 154 -5.04 10.72 25.54
N SER A 155 -4.60 9.48 25.41
CA SER A 155 -3.26 9.09 25.01
C SER A 155 -3.17 9.02 23.47
N VAL A 156 -2.03 9.43 22.92
CA VAL A 156 -1.77 9.40 21.48
C VAL A 156 -0.33 8.96 21.20
N ILE A 157 -0.17 8.13 20.17
CA ILE A 157 1.11 7.75 19.60
C ILE A 157 1.22 8.40 18.23
N ILE A 158 2.35 9.03 17.94
CA ILE A 158 2.55 9.81 16.71
C ILE A 158 3.58 9.15 15.81
N GLY A 159 3.34 9.24 14.49
CA GLY A 159 4.30 8.84 13.48
C GLY A 159 5.43 9.85 13.30
N GLU A 160 6.49 9.43 12.64
CA GLU A 160 7.73 10.21 12.53
C GLU A 160 7.55 11.52 11.76
N THR A 161 6.74 11.56 10.70
CA THR A 161 6.46 12.78 9.95
C THR A 161 5.72 13.81 10.80
N VAL A 162 4.73 13.35 11.59
CA VAL A 162 4.00 14.22 12.53
C VAL A 162 4.93 14.73 13.62
N ARG A 163 5.77 13.85 14.20
CA ARG A 163 6.77 14.23 15.20
C ARG A 163 7.68 15.36 14.69
N ARG A 164 8.28 15.17 13.51
CA ARG A 164 9.18 16.17 12.92
C ARG A 164 8.48 17.50 12.64
N THR A 165 7.24 17.44 12.15
CA THR A 165 6.48 18.65 11.81
C THR A 165 6.11 19.46 13.05
N LEU A 166 5.75 18.80 14.16
CA LEU A 166 5.29 19.48 15.37
C LEU A 166 6.45 19.84 16.33
N PHE A 167 7.42 18.95 16.48
CA PHE A 167 8.44 19.03 17.54
C PHE A 167 9.88 19.20 17.00
N GLY A 168 10.09 19.14 15.67
CA GLY A 168 11.42 19.20 15.08
C GLY A 168 12.27 18.00 15.51
N ASP A 169 13.35 18.24 16.24
CA ASP A 169 14.26 17.19 16.72
C ASP A 169 13.86 16.59 18.08
N GLU A 170 12.89 17.20 18.77
CA GLU A 170 12.41 16.70 20.06
C GLU A 170 11.49 15.48 19.89
N THR A 171 11.41 14.64 20.93
CA THR A 171 10.55 13.43 20.91
C THR A 171 9.07 13.76 21.08
N GLY A 172 8.75 14.88 21.73
CA GLY A 172 7.38 15.30 22.04
C GLY A 172 6.66 14.47 23.11
N ILE A 173 7.34 13.48 23.73
CA ILE A 173 6.72 12.62 24.75
C ILE A 173 6.33 13.44 25.99
N GLY A 174 5.15 13.16 26.52
CA GLY A 174 4.56 13.90 27.65
C GLY A 174 3.95 15.25 27.27
N GLN A 175 4.17 15.73 26.06
CA GLN A 175 3.58 16.98 25.57
C GLN A 175 2.11 16.79 25.21
N THR A 176 1.35 17.86 25.34
CA THR A 176 -0.07 17.87 24.97
C THR A 176 -0.25 18.47 23.57
N ILE A 177 -0.75 17.67 22.64
CA ILE A 177 -1.13 18.11 21.30
C ILE A 177 -2.65 18.17 21.19
N ARG A 178 -3.16 18.93 20.24
CA ARG A 178 -4.60 19.07 20.00
C ARG A 178 -4.97 18.44 18.67
N LEU A 179 -5.76 17.38 18.70
CA LEU A 179 -6.37 16.75 17.52
C LEU A 179 -7.75 17.39 17.30
N GLY A 180 -7.84 18.25 16.28
CA GLY A 180 -9.04 19.08 16.08
C GLY A 180 -9.33 19.95 17.30
N ARG A 181 -10.36 19.56 18.07
CA ARG A 181 -10.76 20.32 19.29
C ARG A 181 -10.38 19.63 20.60
N VAL A 182 -9.82 18.42 20.55
CA VAL A 182 -9.58 17.59 21.73
C VAL A 182 -8.09 17.55 22.07
N PRO A 183 -7.69 17.82 23.31
CA PRO A 183 -6.31 17.69 23.74
C PRO A 183 -5.97 16.21 24.01
N PHE A 184 -4.77 15.78 23.61
CA PHE A 184 -4.19 14.45 23.79
C PHE A 184 -2.76 14.56 24.31
N THR A 185 -2.34 13.65 25.17
CA THR A 185 -0.95 13.54 25.62
C THR A 185 -0.19 12.54 24.77
N VAL A 186 0.95 12.93 24.22
CA VAL A 186 1.84 12.06 23.46
C VAL A 186 2.50 11.06 24.40
N VAL A 187 2.25 9.77 24.24
CA VAL A 187 2.80 8.70 25.07
C VAL A 187 3.95 7.96 24.38
N GLY A 188 3.97 7.97 23.04
CA GLY A 188 5.01 7.30 22.28
C GLY A 188 5.13 7.80 20.85
N THR A 189 6.22 7.37 20.20
CA THR A 189 6.49 7.61 18.78
C THR A 189 6.72 6.29 18.05
N LEU A 190 6.20 6.20 16.82
CA LEU A 190 6.34 5.01 15.98
C LEU A 190 7.70 4.98 15.27
N ASN A 191 8.12 3.76 14.88
CA ASN A 191 9.22 3.60 13.93
C ASN A 191 8.85 4.19 12.57
N SER A 192 9.85 4.74 11.87
CA SER A 192 9.64 5.22 10.51
C SER A 192 9.52 4.05 9.52
N LYS A 193 8.49 4.10 8.68
CA LYS A 193 8.25 3.18 7.56
C LYS A 193 8.47 3.84 6.20
N GLY A 194 8.50 5.17 6.19
CA GLY A 194 8.67 5.97 4.99
C GLY A 194 7.44 5.90 4.06
N GLN A 195 7.70 6.03 2.76
CA GLN A 195 6.64 5.99 1.76
C GLN A 195 6.18 4.56 1.49
N GLY A 196 4.89 4.33 1.55
CA GLY A 196 4.26 3.09 1.15
C GLY A 196 4.28 2.87 -0.36
N GLY A 197 3.95 1.66 -0.79
CA GLY A 197 3.99 1.25 -2.20
C GLY A 197 3.03 2.00 -3.15
N PHE A 198 2.24 2.94 -2.67
CA PHE A 198 1.41 3.86 -3.45
C PHE A 198 1.85 5.32 -3.33
N GLY A 199 3.08 5.57 -2.83
CA GLY A 199 3.61 6.91 -2.63
C GLY A 199 2.99 7.69 -1.46
N GLN A 200 2.15 7.05 -0.64
CA GLN A 200 1.59 7.64 0.57
C GLN A 200 2.63 7.60 1.68
N ASP A 201 2.77 8.70 2.41
CA ASP A 201 3.60 8.74 3.61
C ASP A 201 2.90 7.96 4.74
N GLN A 202 3.48 6.82 5.14
CA GLN A 202 2.95 6.00 6.21
C GLN A 202 3.22 6.62 7.58
N ASP A 203 4.23 7.47 7.68
CA ASP A 203 4.65 8.12 8.91
C ASP A 203 3.81 9.36 9.25
N ASP A 204 2.94 9.82 8.31
CA ASP A 204 1.98 10.90 8.54
C ASP A 204 0.69 10.37 9.16
N VAL A 205 0.79 9.90 10.39
CA VAL A 205 -0.30 9.28 11.13
C VAL A 205 -0.23 9.59 12.62
N VAL A 206 -1.39 9.69 13.25
CA VAL A 206 -1.54 9.67 14.69
C VAL A 206 -2.44 8.51 15.10
N MET A 207 -2.05 7.75 16.11
CA MET A 207 -2.81 6.61 16.61
C MET A 207 -3.37 6.92 17.98
N VAL A 208 -4.62 6.55 18.18
CA VAL A 208 -5.34 6.66 19.46
C VAL A 208 -6.06 5.34 19.76
N PRO A 209 -6.38 5.01 21.00
CA PRO A 209 -7.20 3.83 21.29
C PRO A 209 -8.56 3.91 20.60
N LEU A 210 -9.09 2.77 20.13
CA LEU A 210 -10.34 2.70 19.35
C LEU A 210 -11.51 3.37 20.06
N GLN A 211 -11.68 3.13 21.36
CA GLN A 211 -12.75 3.73 22.16
C GLN A 211 -12.60 5.25 22.28
N THR A 212 -11.36 5.74 22.36
CA THR A 212 -11.05 7.17 22.38
C THR A 212 -11.41 7.83 21.05
N ALA A 213 -11.03 7.20 19.94
CA ALA A 213 -11.39 7.67 18.59
C ALA A 213 -12.92 7.79 18.46
N ARG A 214 -13.64 6.74 18.84
CA ARG A 214 -15.10 6.69 18.77
C ARG A 214 -15.77 7.80 19.59
N ARG A 215 -15.36 7.95 20.83
CA ARG A 215 -16.01 8.90 21.76
C ARG A 215 -15.58 10.35 21.56
N ARG A 216 -14.34 10.59 21.12
CA ARG A 216 -13.74 11.94 21.10
C ARG A 216 -13.54 12.53 19.71
N LEU A 217 -13.24 11.70 18.71
CA LEU A 217 -12.95 12.19 17.36
C LEU A 217 -14.15 12.05 16.42
N MET A 218 -14.95 10.99 16.58
CA MET A 218 -16.11 10.73 15.73
C MET A 218 -17.46 11.11 16.37
N GLY A 219 -17.49 11.57 17.59
CA GLY A 219 -18.67 11.71 18.45
C GLY A 219 -19.90 12.43 17.89
N ALA A 220 -19.80 13.16 16.78
CA ALA A 220 -20.94 13.85 16.14
C ALA A 220 -21.48 13.12 14.88
N MET A 221 -20.86 12.02 14.43
CA MET A 221 -21.21 11.37 13.15
C MET A 221 -22.33 10.31 13.28
N GLY A 222 -22.90 10.09 14.47
CA GLY A 222 -24.00 9.12 14.63
C GLY A 222 -23.60 7.67 14.30
N LEU A 223 -22.37 7.28 14.65
CA LEU A 223 -21.86 5.92 14.44
C LEU A 223 -22.69 4.90 15.20
N PRO A 224 -23.03 3.76 14.59
CA PRO A 224 -23.59 2.63 15.31
C PRO A 224 -22.66 2.18 16.44
N ALA A 225 -23.25 1.68 17.52
CA ALA A 225 -22.46 1.17 18.64
C ALA A 225 -21.56 0.02 18.17
N GLY A 226 -20.28 0.08 18.52
CA GLY A 226 -19.31 -0.93 18.11
C GLY A 226 -18.83 -0.85 16.67
N ALA A 227 -19.30 0.09 15.84
CA ALA A 227 -18.89 0.18 14.45
C ALA A 227 -17.38 0.37 14.27
N VAL A 228 -16.82 -0.31 13.27
CA VAL A 228 -15.44 -0.14 12.78
C VAL A 228 -15.47 0.12 11.28
N MET A 229 -14.46 0.82 10.75
CA MET A 229 -14.34 1.13 9.33
C MET A 229 -13.46 0.13 8.58
N GLN A 230 -12.68 -0.64 9.31
CA GLN A 230 -11.79 -1.64 8.76
C GLN A 230 -11.53 -2.72 9.81
N ILE A 231 -11.44 -3.96 9.36
CA ILE A 231 -10.88 -5.05 10.16
C ILE A 231 -9.64 -5.53 9.42
N ALA A 232 -8.51 -5.58 10.10
CA ALA A 232 -7.28 -6.16 9.59
C ALA A 232 -6.98 -7.41 10.39
N LEU A 233 -6.50 -8.44 9.72
CA LEU A 233 -6.06 -9.66 10.38
C LEU A 233 -4.81 -10.25 9.71
N THR A 234 -4.08 -11.06 10.46
CA THR A 234 -2.98 -11.87 9.95
C THR A 234 -3.20 -13.33 10.29
N VAL A 235 -2.78 -14.18 9.39
CA VAL A 235 -2.84 -15.63 9.51
C VAL A 235 -1.47 -16.17 9.90
N ALA A 236 -1.41 -17.25 10.66
CA ALA A 236 -0.15 -17.80 11.14
C ALA A 236 0.73 -18.37 10.01
N ASP A 237 0.13 -19.03 9.00
CA ASP A 237 0.82 -19.55 7.81
C ASP A 237 0.22 -18.97 6.53
N ALA A 238 1.07 -18.54 5.60
CA ALA A 238 0.65 -18.02 4.29
C ALA A 238 -0.16 -19.01 3.45
N LYS A 239 0.00 -20.32 3.70
CA LYS A 239 -0.74 -21.37 2.99
C LYS A 239 -2.21 -21.39 3.35
N ASP A 240 -2.53 -20.98 4.58
CA ASP A 240 -3.89 -20.99 5.09
C ASP A 240 -4.65 -19.71 4.76
N LEU A 241 -3.98 -18.74 4.11
CA LEU A 241 -4.56 -17.42 3.83
C LEU A 241 -5.84 -17.49 2.98
N SER A 242 -5.85 -18.31 1.92
CA SER A 242 -7.04 -18.46 1.07
C SER A 242 -8.15 -19.23 1.78
N TYR A 243 -7.79 -20.20 2.63
CA TYR A 243 -8.75 -20.91 3.47
C TYR A 243 -9.36 -19.99 4.50
N ALA A 244 -8.54 -19.25 5.24
CA ALA A 244 -8.98 -18.27 6.23
C ALA A 244 -9.85 -17.17 5.59
N GLN A 245 -9.54 -16.74 4.36
CA GLN A 245 -10.38 -15.80 3.62
C GLN A 245 -11.80 -16.35 3.43
N GLY A 246 -11.92 -17.60 2.98
CA GLY A 246 -13.23 -18.25 2.78
C GLY A 246 -14.01 -18.40 4.09
N GLU A 247 -13.35 -18.77 5.19
CA GLU A 247 -13.98 -18.87 6.51
C GLU A 247 -14.45 -17.52 7.03
N VAL A 248 -13.63 -16.45 6.87
CA VAL A 248 -14.00 -15.08 7.22
C VAL A 248 -15.22 -14.63 6.43
N GLU A 249 -15.24 -14.87 5.11
CA GLU A 249 -16.38 -14.52 4.24
C GLU A 249 -17.64 -15.26 4.67
N ALA A 250 -17.56 -16.56 4.94
CA ALA A 250 -18.68 -17.39 5.39
C ALA A 250 -19.21 -16.92 6.77
N LEU A 251 -18.31 -16.64 7.71
CA LEU A 251 -18.65 -16.15 9.04
C LEU A 251 -19.36 -14.79 8.98
N LEU A 252 -18.82 -13.85 8.22
CA LEU A 252 -19.43 -12.52 8.07
C LEU A 252 -20.77 -12.57 7.36
N ARG A 253 -20.91 -13.36 6.29
CA ARG A 253 -22.22 -13.60 5.62
C ARG A 253 -23.28 -14.13 6.59
N GLN A 254 -22.89 -15.09 7.44
CA GLN A 254 -23.79 -15.65 8.47
C GLN A 254 -24.19 -14.59 9.50
N ARG A 255 -23.24 -13.80 10.00
CA ARG A 255 -23.47 -12.78 11.02
C ARG A 255 -24.31 -11.61 10.50
N HIS A 256 -24.05 -11.19 9.28
CA HIS A 256 -24.78 -10.11 8.60
C HIS A 256 -26.10 -10.60 8.00
N LYS A 257 -26.42 -11.92 8.08
CA LYS A 257 -27.64 -12.54 7.57
C LYS A 257 -27.83 -12.32 6.06
N ILE A 258 -26.75 -12.37 5.31
CA ILE A 258 -26.75 -12.23 3.85
C ILE A 258 -27.25 -13.53 3.24
N ALA A 259 -28.33 -13.46 2.44
CA ALA A 259 -28.89 -14.64 1.82
C ALA A 259 -27.99 -15.19 0.69
N PRO A 260 -28.06 -16.50 0.38
CA PRO A 260 -27.35 -17.05 -0.75
C PRO A 260 -27.78 -16.35 -2.05
N GLY A 261 -26.80 -15.78 -2.77
CA GLY A 261 -27.05 -15.03 -4.02
C GLY A 261 -27.10 -13.51 -3.86
N ASP A 262 -27.20 -13.00 -2.63
CA ASP A 262 -27.12 -11.55 -2.38
C ASP A 262 -25.65 -11.08 -2.37
N GLU A 263 -25.43 -9.81 -2.76
CA GLU A 263 -24.13 -9.14 -2.74
C GLU A 263 -23.69 -8.91 -1.28
N ASP A 264 -22.38 -9.06 -1.03
CA ASP A 264 -21.80 -8.82 0.28
C ASP A 264 -21.77 -7.32 0.63
N ASP A 265 -22.07 -7.01 1.88
CA ASP A 265 -21.98 -5.67 2.44
C ASP A 265 -20.58 -5.36 3.01
N PHE A 266 -19.63 -6.25 2.75
CA PHE A 266 -18.20 -6.13 3.07
C PHE A 266 -17.35 -6.58 1.88
N ASN A 267 -16.06 -6.28 1.94
CA ASN A 267 -15.08 -6.71 0.94
C ASN A 267 -13.83 -7.22 1.66
N VAL A 268 -13.48 -8.48 1.44
CA VAL A 268 -12.26 -9.09 1.97
C VAL A 268 -11.17 -9.00 0.89
N ARG A 269 -10.07 -8.35 1.23
CA ARG A 269 -8.94 -8.15 0.32
C ARG A 269 -7.73 -8.92 0.81
N ASN A 270 -7.23 -9.76 -0.05
CA ASN A 270 -5.98 -10.48 0.14
C ASN A 270 -4.84 -9.64 -0.47
N ILE A 271 -3.94 -9.17 0.36
CA ILE A 271 -2.80 -8.35 -0.09
C ILE A 271 -1.88 -9.16 -1.01
N SER A 272 -1.69 -10.45 -0.72
CA SER A 272 -0.87 -11.34 -1.57
C SER A 272 -1.42 -11.49 -2.99
N GLU A 273 -2.74 -11.53 -3.18
CA GLU A 273 -3.36 -11.61 -4.51
C GLU A 273 -3.15 -10.31 -5.29
N ILE A 274 -3.23 -9.15 -4.62
CA ILE A 274 -2.96 -7.85 -5.25
C ILE A 274 -1.51 -7.82 -5.75
N VAL A 275 -0.57 -8.25 -4.91
CA VAL A 275 0.85 -8.35 -5.25
C VAL A 275 1.07 -9.33 -6.40
N ALA A 276 0.50 -10.52 -6.35
CA ALA A 276 0.61 -11.54 -7.40
C ALA A 276 0.07 -11.02 -8.76
N THR A 277 -1.08 -10.36 -8.75
CA THR A 277 -1.69 -9.78 -9.96
C THR A 277 -0.79 -8.68 -10.56
N ARG A 278 -0.23 -7.80 -9.72
CA ARG A 278 0.72 -6.77 -10.18
C ARG A 278 1.99 -7.38 -10.77
N THR A 279 2.56 -8.38 -10.10
CA THR A 279 3.74 -9.10 -10.58
C THR A 279 3.47 -9.77 -11.92
N ALA A 280 2.32 -10.44 -12.07
CA ALA A 280 1.92 -11.07 -13.33
C ALA A 280 1.79 -10.04 -14.47
N THR A 281 1.16 -8.89 -14.19
CA THR A 281 1.01 -7.80 -15.17
C THR A 281 2.36 -7.22 -15.58
N THR A 282 3.25 -6.96 -14.62
CA THR A 282 4.61 -6.45 -14.91
C THR A 282 5.42 -7.45 -15.72
N ASN A 283 5.33 -8.75 -15.40
CA ASN A 283 5.98 -9.80 -16.17
C ASN A 283 5.46 -9.89 -17.61
N LEU A 284 4.15 -9.73 -17.82
CA LEU A 284 3.56 -9.68 -19.14
C LEU A 284 4.07 -8.47 -19.96
N MET A 285 4.08 -7.29 -19.35
CA MET A 285 4.63 -6.08 -19.99
C MET A 285 6.09 -6.23 -20.33
N SER A 286 6.90 -6.81 -19.44
CA SER A 286 8.32 -7.10 -19.69
C SER A 286 8.51 -8.06 -20.86
N LYS A 287 7.71 -9.12 -20.97
CA LYS A 287 7.75 -10.06 -22.10
C LYS A 287 7.39 -9.36 -23.42
N LEU A 288 6.35 -8.52 -23.44
CA LEU A 288 5.95 -7.76 -24.63
C LEU A 288 7.06 -6.79 -25.09
N LEU A 289 7.63 -6.02 -24.17
CA LEU A 289 8.73 -5.10 -24.46
C LEU A 289 9.96 -5.87 -24.94
N GLY A 290 10.28 -7.01 -24.35
CA GLY A 290 11.35 -7.90 -24.78
C GLY A 290 11.16 -8.43 -26.22
N ALA A 291 9.94 -8.80 -26.59
CA ALA A 291 9.60 -9.21 -27.95
C ALA A 291 9.81 -8.06 -28.95
N VAL A 292 9.33 -6.85 -28.63
CA VAL A 292 9.54 -5.66 -29.46
C VAL A 292 11.04 -5.35 -29.63
N ALA A 293 11.79 -5.36 -28.52
CA ALA A 293 13.23 -5.12 -28.54
C ALA A 293 13.96 -6.16 -29.43
N THR A 294 13.59 -7.44 -29.35
CA THR A 294 14.14 -8.52 -30.19
C THR A 294 13.87 -8.26 -31.68
N ILE A 295 12.66 -7.87 -32.04
CA ILE A 295 12.29 -7.53 -33.40
C ILE A 295 13.12 -6.34 -33.90
N CYS A 296 13.25 -5.28 -33.10
CA CYS A 296 14.07 -4.11 -33.44
C CYS A 296 15.54 -4.47 -33.64
N LEU A 297 16.10 -5.33 -32.80
CA LEU A 297 17.49 -5.80 -32.95
C LEU A 297 17.68 -6.66 -34.20
N ILE A 298 16.74 -7.52 -34.56
CA ILE A 298 16.78 -8.31 -35.79
C ILE A 298 16.74 -7.39 -37.01
N ILE A 299 15.81 -6.40 -37.02
CA ILE A 299 15.72 -5.43 -38.13
C ILE A 299 17.02 -4.63 -38.24
N GLY A 300 17.57 -4.16 -37.12
CA GLY A 300 18.85 -3.46 -37.07
C GLY A 300 20.02 -4.33 -37.61
N GLY A 301 20.06 -5.60 -37.17
CA GLY A 301 21.04 -6.59 -37.62
C GLY A 301 20.98 -6.85 -39.12
N ILE A 302 19.78 -7.04 -39.69
CA ILE A 302 19.56 -7.20 -41.14
C ILE A 302 20.02 -5.94 -41.89
N GLY A 303 19.74 -4.75 -41.32
CA GLY A 303 20.19 -3.48 -41.92
C GLY A 303 21.72 -3.36 -41.97
N ILE A 304 22.43 -3.76 -40.90
CA ILE A 304 23.91 -3.79 -40.87
C ILE A 304 24.46 -4.82 -41.88
N MET A 305 23.87 -6.01 -41.90
CA MET A 305 24.25 -7.06 -42.85
C MET A 305 24.12 -6.60 -44.31
N ASN A 306 23.03 -5.91 -44.64
CA ASN A 306 22.80 -5.37 -45.98
C ASN A 306 23.85 -4.29 -46.37
N ILE A 307 24.29 -3.48 -45.41
CA ILE A 307 25.38 -2.50 -45.66
C ILE A 307 26.69 -3.21 -45.90
N MET A 308 27.02 -4.23 -45.14
CA MET A 308 28.26 -5.01 -45.28
C MET A 308 28.31 -5.76 -46.61
N LEU A 309 27.22 -6.37 -47.06
CA LEU A 309 27.13 -7.09 -48.34
C LEU A 309 27.31 -6.18 -49.58
N VAL A 310 26.87 -4.93 -49.49
CA VAL A 310 27.00 -3.96 -50.60
C VAL A 310 28.37 -3.28 -50.60
N SER A 311 29.13 -3.32 -49.51
CA SER A 311 30.46 -2.72 -49.39
C SER A 311 31.60 -3.65 -49.81
N VAL A 312 31.33 -4.92 -50.08
CA VAL A 312 32.22 -5.91 -50.62
C VAL A 312 31.98 -6.04 -52.13
#